data_1f094521a6c2329c917816320b221737
#
_entry.id   1f094521a6c2329c917816320b221737
#
_cell.length_a   1.000
_cell.length_b   1.000
_cell.length_c   1.000
_cell.angle_alpha   90.00
_cell.angle_beta   90.00
_cell.angle_gamma   90.00
#
_symmetry.space_group_name_H-M   'P 1'
#
loop_
_entity.id
_entity.type
_entity.pdbx_description
1 polymer ?
#
loop_
_entity_poly.entity_id
_entity_poly.type
_entity_poly.pdbx_seq_one_letter_code
_entity_poly.pdbx_strand_id
1 'polypeptide(L)'
;MKRIVFTTLAIVGMIVPGVALAAERNQKDKDHNDDGCSVATLYGSYLFTGEAASPEPLHQSGYPRRFAGVYTFDGEGKMSGVASRSLGGVVTERAKVSATYSLDDDCMGNLTFSTGERFDIFISRDGREGNFIRVDQGTIATRTIKRQ
;
A
#
# COMPACT_ATOMS: atom_id res chain seq x y z
N MET A 1 18.53 -20.62 -94.30
CA MET A 1 17.60 -21.33 -93.40
C MET A 1 18.38 -21.78 -92.18
N LYS A 2 18.25 -21.00 -91.08
CA LYS A 2 18.98 -21.30 -89.83
C LYS A 2 17.95 -21.92 -88.82
N ARG A 3 18.22 -23.16 -88.44
CA ARG A 3 17.44 -23.84 -87.40
C ARG A 3 17.98 -23.44 -86.02
N ILE A 4 17.12 -22.86 -85.16
CA ILE A 4 17.39 -22.55 -83.83
C ILE A 4 16.92 -23.72 -82.97
N VAL A 5 17.84 -24.32 -82.23
CA VAL A 5 17.62 -25.38 -81.27
C VAL A 5 17.40 -24.74 -79.92
N PHE A 6 16.21 -24.88 -79.35
CA PHE A 6 15.95 -24.42 -77.93
C PHE A 6 16.30 -25.58 -77.00
N THR A 7 17.31 -25.35 -76.15
CA THR A 7 17.69 -26.28 -75.10
C THR A 7 16.87 -25.91 -73.87
N THR A 8 15.99 -26.78 -73.43
CA THR A 8 15.18 -26.59 -72.18
C THR A 8 16.04 -27.00 -71.03
N LEU A 9 16.32 -26.03 -70.16
CA LEU A 9 17.03 -26.26 -68.89
C LEU A 9 16.00 -26.55 -67.76
N ALA A 10 15.98 -27.81 -67.32
CA ALA A 10 15.16 -28.24 -66.18
C ALA A 10 15.79 -27.77 -64.86
N ILE A 11 15.12 -26.85 -64.14
CA ILE A 11 15.52 -26.43 -62.81
C ILE A 11 14.86 -27.41 -61.81
N VAL A 12 15.67 -28.24 -61.18
CA VAL A 12 15.28 -29.08 -60.05
C VAL A 12 15.22 -28.21 -58.81
N GLY A 13 14.02 -27.89 -58.37
CA GLY A 13 13.79 -27.16 -57.10
C GLY A 13 14.05 -28.10 -55.92
N MET A 14 15.09 -27.82 -55.15
CA MET A 14 15.30 -28.43 -53.83
C MET A 14 14.32 -27.79 -52.83
N ILE A 15 13.37 -28.59 -52.36
CA ILE A 15 12.52 -28.23 -51.23
C ILE A 15 13.34 -28.44 -49.96
N VAL A 16 13.76 -27.33 -49.30
CA VAL A 16 14.37 -27.36 -47.99
C VAL A 16 13.21 -27.39 -46.96
N PRO A 17 13.10 -28.42 -46.12
CA PRO A 17 12.10 -28.39 -45.04
C PRO A 17 12.49 -27.29 -44.06
N GLY A 18 11.66 -26.25 -43.95
CA GLY A 18 11.79 -25.20 -42.98
C GLY A 18 11.72 -25.78 -41.57
N VAL A 19 12.83 -25.72 -40.85
CA VAL A 19 12.87 -25.91 -39.40
C VAL A 19 12.13 -24.72 -38.79
N ALA A 20 10.91 -24.95 -38.32
CA ALA A 20 10.21 -23.99 -37.49
C ALA A 20 10.98 -23.88 -36.17
N LEU A 21 11.83 -22.86 -36.05
CA LEU A 21 12.33 -22.42 -34.79
C LEU A 21 11.13 -21.95 -33.99
N ALA A 22 10.65 -22.80 -33.09
CA ALA A 22 9.77 -22.42 -32.03
C ALA A 22 10.54 -21.32 -31.24
N ALA A 23 10.12 -20.09 -31.41
CA ALA A 23 10.54 -19.00 -30.52
C ALA A 23 10.04 -19.40 -29.14
N GLU A 24 10.91 -19.98 -28.33
CA GLU A 24 10.74 -20.00 -26.87
C GLU A 24 10.52 -18.54 -26.46
N ARG A 25 9.25 -18.20 -26.27
CA ARG A 25 8.90 -17.02 -25.48
C ARG A 25 9.48 -17.29 -24.11
N ASN A 26 10.67 -16.79 -23.94
CA ASN A 26 11.23 -16.59 -22.62
C ASN A 26 10.23 -15.70 -21.88
N GLN A 27 9.28 -16.35 -21.22
CA GLN A 27 8.39 -15.76 -20.28
C GLN A 27 9.33 -15.40 -19.14
N LYS A 28 9.93 -14.21 -19.29
CA LYS A 28 10.65 -13.54 -18.22
C LYS A 28 9.63 -13.49 -17.11
N ASP A 29 9.71 -14.46 -16.20
CA ASP A 29 9.09 -14.34 -14.91
C ASP A 29 9.45 -12.93 -14.47
N LYS A 30 8.44 -12.07 -14.39
CA LYS A 30 8.59 -10.84 -13.66
C LYS A 30 8.92 -11.33 -12.26
N ASP A 31 10.21 -11.36 -11.96
CA ASP A 31 10.66 -11.25 -10.61
C ASP A 31 9.79 -10.14 -10.03
N HIS A 32 8.81 -10.51 -9.20
CA HIS A 32 8.26 -9.60 -8.26
C HIS A 32 9.50 -9.15 -7.49
N ASN A 33 10.07 -8.04 -7.91
CA ASN A 33 10.91 -7.28 -7.04
C ASN A 33 10.09 -7.16 -5.78
N ASP A 34 10.52 -7.87 -4.77
CA ASP A 34 9.99 -7.80 -3.43
C ASP A 34 10.50 -6.45 -2.87
N ASP A 35 10.15 -5.39 -3.62
CA ASP A 35 10.43 -4.02 -3.23
C ASP A 35 9.68 -3.85 -1.92
N GLY A 36 10.44 -3.77 -0.85
CA GLY A 36 9.94 -3.58 0.49
C GLY A 36 9.00 -2.36 0.55
N CYS A 37 8.33 -2.18 1.66
CA CYS A 37 7.52 -0.99 1.86
C CYS A 37 8.37 0.29 1.88
N SER A 38 7.73 1.40 1.64
CA SER A 38 8.29 2.75 1.79
C SER A 38 7.17 3.71 2.17
N VAL A 39 7.49 4.95 2.49
CA VAL A 39 6.46 5.97 2.75
C VAL A 39 5.44 6.08 1.62
N ALA A 40 5.84 5.82 0.37
CA ALA A 40 4.96 5.84 -0.80
C ALA A 40 3.93 4.68 -0.81
N THR A 41 4.12 3.63 -0.03
CA THR A 41 3.17 2.53 0.14
C THR A 41 1.83 3.04 0.71
N LEU A 42 1.89 4.04 1.59
CA LEU A 42 0.71 4.72 2.11
C LEU A 42 0.42 5.97 1.26
N TYR A 43 -0.48 5.83 0.32
CA TYR A 43 -0.93 6.93 -0.54
C TYR A 43 -2.45 6.89 -0.74
N GLY A 44 -3.12 8.07 -0.65
CA GLY A 44 -4.55 8.23 -0.88
C GLY A 44 -5.38 8.18 0.41
N SER A 45 -6.67 7.91 0.27
CA SER A 45 -7.66 8.01 1.35
C SER A 45 -7.95 6.64 1.98
N TYR A 46 -8.07 6.64 3.31
CA TYR A 46 -8.33 5.46 4.13
C TYR A 46 -9.44 5.75 5.12
N LEU A 47 -10.41 4.87 5.19
CA LEU A 47 -11.29 4.81 6.36
C LEU A 47 -10.49 4.33 7.56
N PHE A 48 -10.76 4.89 8.72
CA PHE A 48 -10.21 4.37 9.95
C PHE A 48 -11.26 4.22 11.04
N THR A 49 -11.03 3.26 11.91
CA THR A 49 -11.70 3.12 13.21
C THR A 49 -10.64 2.94 14.29
N GLY A 50 -11.00 3.28 15.52
CA GLY A 50 -10.08 3.08 16.63
C GLY A 50 -10.77 3.22 17.98
N GLU A 51 -10.06 2.73 18.97
CA GLU A 51 -10.45 2.82 20.34
C GLU A 51 -9.29 3.22 21.24
N ALA A 52 -9.61 3.83 22.37
CA ALA A 52 -8.63 4.12 23.40
C ALA A 52 -9.24 3.99 24.78
N ALA A 53 -8.40 3.62 25.74
CA ALA A 53 -8.70 3.63 27.16
C ALA A 53 -7.52 4.25 27.92
N SER A 54 -7.81 4.95 28.98
CA SER A 54 -6.79 5.42 29.92
C SER A 54 -6.94 4.62 31.21
N PRO A 55 -5.89 3.94 31.67
CA PRO A 55 -5.95 3.24 32.95
C PRO A 55 -6.10 4.24 34.11
N GLU A 56 -6.85 3.84 35.13
CA GLU A 56 -6.88 4.56 36.40
C GLU A 56 -5.43 4.61 37.01
N PRO A 57 -4.99 5.69 37.66
CA PRO A 57 -5.72 6.90 38.05
C PRO A 57 -5.50 8.11 37.14
N LEU A 58 -4.89 7.94 35.94
CA LEU A 58 -4.41 9.05 35.10
C LEU A 58 -5.53 9.90 34.49
N HIS A 59 -6.74 9.34 34.39
CA HIS A 59 -7.92 10.09 33.98
C HIS A 59 -9.14 9.66 34.80
N GLN A 60 -9.80 10.61 35.43
CA GLN A 60 -10.97 10.43 36.29
C GLN A 60 -12.19 9.74 35.60
N SER A 61 -12.04 9.37 34.38
CA SER A 61 -13.16 8.86 33.59
C SER A 61 -12.86 7.52 32.96
N GLY A 62 -12.39 6.52 33.43
CA GLY A 62 -12.21 5.17 32.84
C GLY A 62 -13.08 4.79 31.59
N TYR A 63 -13.68 5.79 30.97
CA TYR A 63 -14.57 5.65 29.83
C TYR A 63 -13.81 5.32 28.55
N PRO A 64 -14.27 4.31 27.80
CA PRO A 64 -13.71 4.00 26.51
C PRO A 64 -13.93 5.15 25.53
N ARG A 65 -12.94 5.41 24.71
CA ARG A 65 -13.02 6.34 23.57
C ARG A 65 -13.18 5.53 22.28
N ARG A 66 -14.00 6.04 21.39
CA ARG A 66 -14.16 5.49 20.04
C ARG A 66 -13.87 6.59 19.04
N PHE A 67 -13.22 6.22 17.95
CA PHE A 67 -12.84 7.12 16.86
C PHE A 67 -13.23 6.50 15.54
N ALA A 68 -13.64 7.35 14.61
CA ALA A 68 -13.80 6.98 13.21
C ALA A 68 -13.59 8.20 12.32
N GLY A 69 -13.23 7.97 11.07
CA GLY A 69 -13.02 9.04 10.12
C GLY A 69 -12.27 8.62 8.88
N VAL A 70 -11.64 9.61 8.26
CA VAL A 70 -10.84 9.44 7.05
C VAL A 70 -9.46 10.03 7.28
N TYR A 71 -8.43 9.27 6.94
CA TYR A 71 -7.05 9.73 6.79
C TYR A 71 -6.69 9.79 5.32
N THR A 72 -5.91 10.79 4.94
CA THR A 72 -5.31 10.90 3.61
C THR A 72 -3.80 10.98 3.79
N PHE A 73 -3.10 10.01 3.21
CA PHE A 73 -1.65 9.94 3.19
C PHE A 73 -1.13 10.47 1.86
N ASP A 74 -0.08 11.30 1.89
CA ASP A 74 0.51 11.93 0.69
C ASP A 74 1.55 11.04 -0.02
N GLY A 75 1.99 9.95 0.61
CA GLY A 75 3.09 9.12 0.11
C GLY A 75 4.48 9.71 0.37
N GLU A 76 4.58 10.83 1.06
CA GLU A 76 5.82 11.57 1.33
C GLU A 76 6.08 11.74 2.85
N GLY A 77 5.31 11.07 3.69
CA GLY A 77 5.48 11.09 5.15
C GLY A 77 4.53 12.02 5.89
N LYS A 78 3.49 12.57 5.24
CA LYS A 78 2.46 13.39 5.89
C LYS A 78 1.09 12.76 5.77
N MET A 79 0.32 12.89 6.82
CA MET A 79 -1.06 12.47 6.90
C MET A 79 -1.93 13.65 7.34
N SER A 80 -3.06 13.82 6.68
CA SER A 80 -4.14 14.72 7.07
C SER A 80 -5.44 13.95 7.17
N GLY A 81 -6.45 14.50 7.82
CA GLY A 81 -7.73 13.81 7.90
C GLY A 81 -8.79 14.52 8.71
N VAL A 82 -9.90 13.82 8.84
CA VAL A 82 -11.05 14.26 9.64
C VAL A 82 -11.48 13.08 10.53
N ALA A 83 -11.65 13.36 11.80
CA ALA A 83 -12.03 12.37 12.80
C ALA A 83 -13.22 12.84 13.65
N SER A 84 -14.16 11.94 13.88
CA SER A 84 -15.11 12.08 14.97
C SER A 84 -14.73 11.16 16.13
N ARG A 85 -14.98 11.59 17.34
CA ARG A 85 -14.71 10.83 18.56
C ARG A 85 -15.89 10.89 19.54
N SER A 86 -16.05 9.82 20.28
CA SER A 86 -16.96 9.75 21.44
C SER A 86 -16.16 9.36 22.68
N LEU A 87 -16.33 10.09 23.75
CA LEU A 87 -15.74 9.85 25.07
C LEU A 87 -16.81 9.95 26.13
N GLY A 88 -17.18 8.83 26.74
CA GLY A 88 -18.20 8.82 27.79
C GLY A 88 -19.53 9.49 27.38
N GLY A 89 -19.92 9.40 26.12
CA GLY A 89 -21.12 10.06 25.57
C GLY A 89 -20.90 11.49 25.07
N VAL A 90 -19.74 12.12 25.34
CA VAL A 90 -19.38 13.42 24.77
C VAL A 90 -18.80 13.22 23.37
N VAL A 91 -19.41 13.87 22.38
CA VAL A 91 -19.02 13.72 20.98
C VAL A 91 -18.27 14.97 20.49
N THR A 92 -17.17 14.74 19.74
CA THR A 92 -16.52 15.77 18.93
C THR A 92 -16.65 15.36 17.49
N GLU A 93 -17.29 16.20 16.69
CA GLU A 93 -17.58 15.88 15.30
C GLU A 93 -16.53 16.47 14.36
N ARG A 94 -16.09 15.66 13.38
CA ARG A 94 -15.31 16.07 12.20
C ARG A 94 -14.13 17.01 12.47
N ALA A 95 -13.42 16.77 13.57
CA ALA A 95 -12.21 17.53 13.88
C ALA A 95 -11.11 17.23 12.85
N LYS A 96 -10.43 18.26 12.37
CA LYS A 96 -9.24 18.09 11.52
C LYS A 96 -8.10 17.50 12.33
N VAL A 97 -7.38 16.57 11.73
CA VAL A 97 -6.19 15.93 12.30
C VAL A 97 -5.07 15.93 11.29
N SER A 98 -3.84 15.95 11.78
CA SER A 98 -2.63 15.82 10.96
C SER A 98 -1.56 15.04 11.71
N ALA A 99 -0.68 14.38 10.95
CA ALA A 99 0.44 13.62 11.50
C ALA A 99 1.59 13.59 10.48
N THR A 100 2.76 13.22 10.97
CA THR A 100 3.88 12.75 10.16
C THR A 100 4.04 11.25 10.35
N TYR A 101 4.57 10.55 9.35
CA TYR A 101 4.84 9.12 9.44
C TYR A 101 6.13 8.74 8.74
N SER A 102 6.70 7.63 9.14
CA SER A 102 7.76 6.89 8.43
C SER A 102 7.32 5.45 8.22
N LEU A 103 7.89 4.78 7.24
CA LEU A 103 7.65 3.37 6.96
C LEU A 103 8.95 2.76 6.44
N ASP A 104 9.35 1.66 7.05
CA ASP A 104 10.54 0.90 6.71
C ASP A 104 10.19 -0.18 5.66
N ASP A 105 11.19 -0.84 5.10
CA ASP A 105 11.05 -1.84 4.05
C ASP A 105 10.30 -3.11 4.49
N ASP A 106 10.25 -3.37 5.79
CA ASP A 106 9.47 -4.46 6.40
C ASP A 106 8.01 -4.09 6.67
N CYS A 107 7.54 -2.93 6.18
CA CYS A 107 6.18 -2.40 6.36
C CYS A 107 5.81 -2.04 7.80
N MET A 108 6.80 -1.82 8.64
CA MET A 108 6.65 -1.27 9.97
C MET A 108 7.15 0.17 10.01
N GLY A 109 6.62 0.97 10.93
CA GLY A 109 7.05 2.36 11.03
C GLY A 109 6.38 3.10 12.17
N ASN A 110 6.43 4.41 12.10
CA ASN A 110 5.94 5.29 13.15
C ASN A 110 5.01 6.35 12.59
N LEU A 111 4.03 6.76 13.38
CA LEU A 111 3.16 7.88 13.08
C LEU A 111 3.04 8.77 14.32
N THR A 112 3.28 10.08 14.14
CA THR A 112 3.18 11.08 15.20
C THR A 112 2.14 12.13 14.82
N PHE A 113 1.07 12.24 15.61
CA PHE A 113 0.06 13.28 15.43
C PHE A 113 0.60 14.64 15.82
N SER A 114 0.05 15.71 15.24
CA SER A 114 0.39 17.09 15.61
C SER A 114 0.09 17.43 17.07
N THR A 115 -0.74 16.66 17.74
CA THR A 115 -1.04 16.74 19.18
C THR A 115 -0.03 15.99 20.05
N GLY A 116 0.96 15.32 19.45
CA GLY A 116 2.06 14.65 20.11
C GLY A 116 1.88 13.16 20.35
N GLU A 117 0.72 12.59 20.11
CA GLU A 117 0.51 11.14 20.28
C GLU A 117 1.30 10.34 19.24
N ARG A 118 2.01 9.33 19.70
CA ARG A 118 2.85 8.45 18.86
C ARG A 118 2.26 7.06 18.76
N PHE A 119 2.38 6.50 17.55
CA PHE A 119 1.94 5.15 17.23
C PHE A 119 3.01 4.39 16.47
N ASP A 120 3.18 3.11 16.79
CA ASP A 120 3.78 2.17 15.87
C ASP A 120 2.71 1.76 14.85
N ILE A 121 3.11 1.66 13.58
CA ILE A 121 2.24 1.30 12.48
C ILE A 121 2.73 0.05 11.77
N PHE A 122 1.79 -0.81 11.41
CA PHE A 122 2.02 -2.07 10.72
C PHE A 122 1.11 -2.10 9.51
N ILE A 123 1.69 -2.13 8.32
CA ILE A 123 0.96 -1.95 7.06
C ILE A 123 1.03 -3.24 6.24
N SER A 124 -0.05 -3.61 5.56
CA SER A 124 -0.02 -4.67 4.56
C SER A 124 0.90 -4.28 3.39
N ARG A 125 1.62 -5.23 2.80
CA ARG A 125 2.57 -4.97 1.70
C ARG A 125 1.95 -4.24 0.51
N ASP A 126 0.67 -4.44 0.26
CA ASP A 126 -0.09 -3.75 -0.79
C ASP A 126 -0.59 -2.35 -0.37
N GLY A 127 -0.28 -1.91 0.84
CA GLY A 127 -0.67 -0.62 1.37
C GLY A 127 -2.17 -0.44 1.59
N ARG A 128 -2.98 -1.50 1.57
CA ARG A 128 -4.45 -1.37 1.64
C ARG A 128 -5.00 -1.35 3.05
N GLU A 129 -4.32 -1.97 3.98
CA GLU A 129 -4.76 -2.12 5.36
C GLU A 129 -3.60 -1.88 6.32
N GLY A 130 -3.90 -1.46 7.53
CA GLY A 130 -2.90 -1.30 8.57
C GLY A 130 -3.50 -1.24 9.96
N ASN A 131 -2.63 -1.56 10.92
CA ASN A 131 -2.94 -1.48 12.33
C ASN A 131 -1.95 -0.53 13.02
N PHE A 132 -2.44 0.28 13.90
CA PHE A 132 -1.66 1.24 14.69
C PHE A 132 -1.84 0.94 16.16
N ILE A 133 -0.76 0.98 16.91
CA ILE A 133 -0.80 0.88 18.37
C ILE A 133 -0.08 2.08 18.98
N ARG A 134 -0.72 2.72 19.97
CA ARG A 134 -0.12 3.84 20.68
C ARG A 134 1.03 3.38 21.56
N VAL A 135 2.15 4.10 21.49
CA VAL A 135 3.38 3.79 22.25
C VAL A 135 3.69 4.79 23.37
N ASP A 136 2.88 5.83 23.52
CA ASP A 136 3.04 6.75 24.65
C ASP A 136 2.49 6.15 25.92
N GLN A 137 3.11 6.47 27.05
CA GLN A 137 2.62 6.06 28.36
C GLN A 137 1.25 6.67 28.69
N GLY A 138 0.46 5.97 29.48
CA GLY A 138 -0.76 6.50 30.08
C GLY A 138 -2.03 6.41 29.24
N THR A 139 -1.96 5.86 28.02
CA THR A 139 -3.17 5.58 27.20
C THR A 139 -2.94 4.36 26.36
N ILE A 140 -3.86 3.41 26.41
CA ILE A 140 -3.92 2.30 25.47
C ILE A 140 -4.80 2.75 24.30
N ALA A 141 -4.28 2.70 23.09
CA ALA A 141 -5.08 3.01 21.90
C ALA A 141 -4.68 2.16 20.70
N THR A 142 -5.66 1.73 19.95
CA THR A 142 -5.49 1.03 18.69
C THR A 142 -6.28 1.72 17.59
N ARG A 143 -5.82 1.58 16.36
CA ARG A 143 -6.56 2.00 15.15
C ARG A 143 -6.35 1.00 14.04
N THR A 144 -7.35 0.84 13.22
CA THR A 144 -7.27 0.11 11.96
C THR A 144 -7.56 1.07 10.82
N ILE A 145 -6.85 0.90 9.70
CA ILE A 145 -7.09 1.66 8.46
C ILE A 145 -7.40 0.71 7.32
N LYS A 146 -8.23 1.18 6.40
CA LYS A 146 -8.54 0.47 5.15
C LYS A 146 -8.68 1.47 4.02
N ARG A 147 -7.95 1.24 2.92
CA ARG A 147 -8.00 2.09 1.72
C ARG A 147 -9.41 2.10 1.13
N GLN A 148 -9.85 3.29 0.73
CA GLN A 148 -11.11 3.50 0.01
C GLN A 148 -10.98 3.15 -1.49
#